data_1774c5a25ecc3dcbc61af6f1bfdcc8e6
#
_entry.id   1774c5a25ecc3dcbc61af6f1bfdcc8e6
#
_cell.length_a   1.000
_cell.length_b   1.000
_cell.length_c   1.000
_cell.angle_alpha   90.00
_cell.angle_beta   90.00
_cell.angle_gamma   90.00
#
_symmetry.space_group_name_H-M   'P 1'
#
loop_
_entity.id
_entity.type
_entity.pdbx_description
1 polymer ?
#
loop_
_entity_poly.entity_id
_entity_poly.type
_entity_poly.pdbx_seq_one_letter_code
_entity_poly.pdbx_strand_id
1 'polypeptide(L)'
;MSTPPVPAQHYTDEYFDKWNYSDRPLGKYSMYWFARRYFAALIRRYAPPGGSERRLVEMGSGLGDLLMLLQDDFTCTGIDLIPRSIESTQRIAPKVEAILGDATDFSRYQDGELSVVVALHLVEHIPDPQQTIRDITRALRPGGLFFFATPHPEYALRRFKDRETDAIGKDKTHINCHVPSVWKVWCEGAGLHVLKQFGDGLWDVPYFPLVPTKLQFALLGWPAFLQVMTRTTFTPLALGVNQINIVRKPD
;
A
#
# COMPACT_ATOMS: atom_id res chain seq x y z
N MET A 1 -10.83 14.80 -18.92
CA MET A 1 -9.48 14.86 -19.51
C MET A 1 -8.62 13.97 -18.60
N SER A 2 -8.12 12.85 -19.07
CA SER A 2 -7.23 11.97 -18.32
C SER A 2 -5.89 12.70 -18.09
N THR A 3 -5.46 12.78 -16.83
CA THR A 3 -4.12 13.28 -16.49
C THR A 3 -3.11 12.36 -17.19
N PRO A 4 -2.10 12.89 -17.91
CA PRO A 4 -1.11 12.02 -18.54
C PRO A 4 -0.37 11.21 -17.48
N PRO A 5 0.01 9.96 -17.79
CA PRO A 5 0.75 9.11 -16.86
C PRO A 5 2.04 9.81 -16.46
N VAL A 6 2.38 9.71 -15.16
CA VAL A 6 3.67 10.20 -14.67
C VAL A 6 4.75 9.34 -15.32
N PRO A 7 5.69 9.93 -16.10
CA PRO A 7 6.70 9.13 -16.77
C PRO A 7 7.55 8.35 -15.75
N ALA A 8 7.93 7.12 -16.08
CA ALA A 8 8.81 6.27 -15.25
C ALA A 8 10.11 7.01 -14.83
N GLN A 9 10.55 7.99 -15.61
CA GLN A 9 11.68 8.87 -15.33
C GLN A 9 11.54 9.73 -14.05
N HIS A 10 10.33 9.85 -13.46
CA HIS A 10 10.13 10.54 -12.18
C HIS A 10 10.48 9.67 -10.98
N TYR A 11 10.50 8.36 -11.14
CA TYR A 11 10.84 7.41 -10.09
C TYR A 11 12.33 7.08 -10.15
N THR A 12 13.16 8.08 -9.80
CA THR A 12 14.62 7.97 -9.77
C THR A 12 15.11 7.51 -8.39
N ASP A 13 16.39 7.17 -8.28
CA ASP A 13 17.04 6.95 -6.98
C ASP A 13 16.86 8.14 -6.03
N GLU A 14 16.88 9.37 -6.56
CA GLU A 14 16.63 10.60 -5.81
C GLU A 14 15.19 10.67 -5.25
N TYR A 15 14.20 10.17 -5.97
CA TYR A 15 12.82 10.02 -5.47
C TYR A 15 12.79 9.08 -4.25
N PHE A 16 13.45 7.93 -4.32
CA PHE A 16 13.52 7.00 -3.21
C PHE A 16 14.23 7.59 -1.99
N ASP A 17 15.36 8.26 -2.19
CA ASP A 17 16.12 8.88 -1.11
C ASP A 17 15.33 10.00 -0.43
N LYS A 18 14.55 10.77 -1.20
CA LYS A 18 13.68 11.83 -0.70
C LYS A 18 12.56 11.32 0.22
N TRP A 19 12.04 10.13 -0.06
CA TRP A 19 10.95 9.53 0.71
C TRP A 19 11.43 8.53 1.77
N ASN A 20 12.72 8.60 2.16
CA ASN A 20 13.34 7.74 3.19
C ASN A 20 13.32 6.24 2.87
N TYR A 21 13.31 5.85 1.61
CA TYR A 21 13.62 4.49 1.22
C TYR A 21 15.13 4.28 1.36
N SER A 22 15.60 4.04 2.61
CA SER A 22 17.00 3.71 2.84
C SER A 22 17.30 2.31 2.30
N ASP A 23 18.56 2.08 1.86
CA ASP A 23 19.07 0.75 1.48
C ASP A 23 19.08 -0.27 2.64
N ARG A 24 18.64 0.13 3.80
CA ARG A 24 18.55 -0.74 4.97
C ARG A 24 17.17 -1.40 4.96
N PRO A 25 17.06 -2.68 4.58
CA PRO A 25 15.82 -3.40 4.67
C PRO A 25 15.33 -3.32 6.12
N LEU A 26 14.11 -2.83 6.32
CA LEU A 26 13.43 -2.74 7.60
C LEU A 26 14.36 -2.27 8.74
N GLY A 27 14.71 -1.01 8.79
CA GLY A 27 15.42 -0.44 9.95
C GLY A 27 14.78 -0.96 11.22
N LYS A 28 15.43 -1.95 11.86
CA LYS A 28 14.85 -2.76 12.94
C LYS A 28 14.30 -1.85 14.03
N TYR A 29 13.03 -2.06 14.42
CA TYR A 29 12.27 -1.24 15.37
C TYR A 29 11.87 0.16 14.87
N SER A 30 12.03 0.48 13.59
CA SER A 30 11.42 1.68 13.00
C SER A 30 9.90 1.54 12.88
N MET A 31 9.18 2.66 12.78
CA MET A 31 7.73 2.64 12.50
C MET A 31 7.43 1.89 11.19
N TYR A 32 8.28 2.05 10.18
CA TYR A 32 8.20 1.34 8.92
C TYR A 32 8.31 -0.18 9.10
N TRP A 33 9.26 -0.64 9.93
CA TRP A 33 9.45 -2.05 10.27
C TRP A 33 8.21 -2.65 10.93
N PHE A 34 7.60 -1.92 11.87
CA PHE A 34 6.36 -2.36 12.52
C PHE A 34 5.18 -2.36 11.54
N ALA A 35 5.04 -1.33 10.70
CA ALA A 35 3.97 -1.23 9.70
C ALA A 35 4.00 -2.38 8.70
N ARG A 36 5.18 -2.75 8.16
CA ARG A 36 5.31 -3.90 7.23
C ARG A 36 4.92 -5.22 7.90
N ARG A 37 5.31 -5.45 9.15
CA ARG A 37 4.89 -6.63 9.92
C ARG A 37 3.40 -6.65 10.22
N TYR A 38 2.82 -5.50 10.45
CA TYR A 38 1.39 -5.34 10.61
C TYR A 38 0.63 -5.68 9.32
N PHE A 39 1.04 -5.13 8.19
CA PHE A 39 0.43 -5.45 6.90
C PHE A 39 0.58 -6.94 6.56
N ALA A 40 1.75 -7.53 6.76
CA ALA A 40 1.95 -8.96 6.57
C ALA A 40 1.00 -9.80 7.45
N ALA A 41 0.78 -9.41 8.71
CA ALA A 41 -0.15 -10.10 9.59
C ALA A 41 -1.61 -9.97 9.14
N LEU A 42 -2.02 -8.81 8.62
CA LEU A 42 -3.36 -8.62 8.04
C LEU A 42 -3.53 -9.42 6.77
N ILE A 43 -2.56 -9.40 5.87
CA ILE A 43 -2.59 -10.19 4.63
C ILE A 43 -2.77 -11.67 4.95
N ARG A 44 -1.97 -12.22 5.88
CA ARG A 44 -2.13 -13.64 6.33
C ARG A 44 -3.52 -13.93 6.88
N ARG A 45 -4.08 -13.00 7.67
CA ARG A 45 -5.40 -13.15 8.30
C ARG A 45 -6.55 -13.18 7.28
N TYR A 46 -6.46 -12.34 6.25
CA TYR A 46 -7.55 -12.14 5.29
C TYR A 46 -7.34 -12.90 3.98
N ALA A 47 -6.16 -13.40 3.72
CA ALA A 47 -5.89 -14.23 2.54
C ALA A 47 -6.77 -15.49 2.55
N PRO A 48 -7.18 -15.98 1.38
CA PRO A 48 -7.93 -17.22 1.29
C PRO A 48 -7.10 -18.40 1.83
N PRO A 49 -7.76 -19.47 2.34
CA PRO A 49 -7.05 -20.65 2.84
C PRO A 49 -6.21 -21.32 1.74
N GLY A 50 -5.15 -22.00 2.14
CA GLY A 50 -4.24 -22.73 1.26
C GLY A 50 -2.80 -22.71 1.79
N GLY A 51 -1.94 -23.46 1.13
CA GLY A 51 -0.49 -23.54 1.44
C GLY A 51 0.33 -22.47 0.73
N SER A 52 1.64 -22.72 0.63
CA SER A 52 2.61 -21.83 -0.02
C SER A 52 2.43 -21.72 -1.55
N GLU A 53 1.61 -22.58 -2.17
CA GLU A 53 1.23 -22.51 -3.58
C GLU A 53 0.31 -21.33 -3.92
N ARG A 54 -0.24 -20.64 -2.90
CA ARG A 54 -1.04 -19.42 -3.09
C ARG A 54 -0.17 -18.33 -3.70
N ARG A 55 -0.58 -17.84 -4.87
CA ARG A 55 0.15 -16.80 -5.57
C ARG A 55 -0.21 -15.41 -5.03
N LEU A 56 0.83 -14.67 -4.66
CA LEU A 56 0.73 -13.27 -4.20
C LEU A 56 1.53 -12.37 -5.13
N VAL A 57 0.91 -11.28 -5.56
CA VAL A 57 1.58 -10.22 -6.33
C VAL A 57 1.59 -8.93 -5.50
N GLU A 58 2.76 -8.32 -5.31
CA GLU A 58 2.89 -6.96 -4.83
C GLU A 58 3.19 -6.02 -6.00
N MET A 59 2.25 -5.12 -6.25
CA MET A 59 2.36 -4.05 -7.24
C MET A 59 3.14 -2.89 -6.63
N GLY A 60 4.22 -2.44 -7.28
CA GLY A 60 5.12 -1.43 -6.73
C GLY A 60 5.84 -1.98 -5.49
N SER A 61 6.58 -3.07 -5.65
CA SER A 61 7.18 -3.81 -4.52
C SER A 61 8.25 -3.03 -3.75
N GLY A 62 8.72 -1.91 -4.28
CA GLY A 62 9.76 -1.10 -3.68
C GLY A 62 10.99 -1.96 -3.35
N LEU A 63 11.54 -1.80 -2.15
CA LEU A 63 12.74 -2.55 -1.74
C LEU A 63 12.48 -4.02 -1.36
N GLY A 64 11.23 -4.52 -1.47
CA GLY A 64 10.88 -5.92 -1.22
C GLY A 64 10.62 -6.28 0.25
N ASP A 65 10.51 -5.29 1.13
CA ASP A 65 10.40 -5.49 2.58
C ASP A 65 9.14 -6.29 3.01
N LEU A 66 8.02 -6.08 2.34
CA LEU A 66 6.80 -6.84 2.63
C LEU A 66 6.91 -8.27 2.10
N LEU A 67 7.43 -8.43 0.88
CA LEU A 67 7.63 -9.73 0.25
C LEU A 67 8.61 -10.60 1.04
N MET A 68 9.68 -10.01 1.59
CA MET A 68 10.61 -10.70 2.49
C MET A 68 9.88 -11.35 3.68
N LEU A 69 8.83 -10.71 4.19
CA LEU A 69 8.03 -11.23 5.30
C LEU A 69 7.02 -12.30 4.87
N LEU A 70 6.64 -12.34 3.60
CA LEU A 70 5.55 -13.20 3.08
C LEU A 70 6.03 -14.37 2.21
N GLN A 71 7.31 -14.39 1.81
CA GLN A 71 7.87 -15.37 0.88
C GLN A 71 7.84 -16.83 1.34
N ASP A 72 7.61 -17.07 2.64
CA ASP A 72 7.46 -18.41 3.20
C ASP A 72 6.00 -18.88 3.26
N ASP A 73 5.06 -17.94 3.13
CA ASP A 73 3.61 -18.21 3.20
C ASP A 73 2.96 -18.30 1.82
N PHE A 74 3.60 -17.69 0.80
CA PHE A 74 3.06 -17.54 -0.56
C PHE A 74 4.15 -17.73 -1.61
N THR A 75 3.74 -18.14 -2.81
CA THR A 75 4.57 -17.94 -4.02
C THR A 75 4.44 -16.46 -4.42
N CYS A 76 5.47 -15.69 -4.12
CA CYS A 76 5.44 -14.24 -4.25
C CYS A 76 6.06 -13.74 -5.55
N THR A 77 5.40 -12.76 -6.19
CA THR A 77 5.94 -11.95 -7.27
C THR A 77 5.92 -10.48 -6.85
N GLY A 78 7.03 -9.78 -7.01
CA GLY A 78 7.13 -8.33 -6.84
C GLY A 78 7.36 -7.65 -8.18
N ILE A 79 6.58 -6.63 -8.51
CA ILE A 79 6.71 -5.87 -9.75
C ILE A 79 7.02 -4.42 -9.42
N ASP A 80 8.06 -3.87 -10.03
CA ASP A 80 8.44 -2.46 -9.85
C ASP A 80 9.06 -1.90 -11.13
N LEU A 81 8.92 -0.59 -11.34
CA LEU A 81 9.50 0.12 -12.49
C LEU A 81 11.00 0.42 -12.31
N ILE A 82 11.53 0.26 -11.10
CA ILE A 82 12.85 0.75 -10.72
C ILE A 82 13.83 -0.42 -10.58
N PRO A 83 14.95 -0.43 -11.33
CA PRO A 83 15.95 -1.51 -11.26
C PRO A 83 16.48 -1.75 -9.83
N ARG A 84 16.77 -0.69 -9.08
CA ARG A 84 17.22 -0.78 -7.67
C ARG A 84 16.22 -1.52 -6.76
N SER A 85 14.91 -1.33 -6.98
CA SER A 85 13.86 -2.07 -6.26
C SER A 85 13.95 -3.56 -6.51
N ILE A 86 14.18 -3.95 -7.76
CA ILE A 86 14.32 -5.35 -8.17
C ILE A 86 15.57 -5.98 -7.57
N GLU A 87 16.70 -5.30 -7.67
CA GLU A 87 17.97 -5.76 -7.06
C GLU A 87 17.85 -5.93 -5.55
N SER A 88 17.19 -4.97 -4.88
CA SER A 88 16.95 -5.07 -3.44
C SER A 88 16.07 -6.26 -3.11
N THR A 89 14.94 -6.43 -3.82
CA THR A 89 14.01 -7.54 -3.61
C THR A 89 14.71 -8.89 -3.78
N GLN A 90 15.49 -9.07 -4.84
CA GLN A 90 16.27 -10.30 -5.09
C GLN A 90 17.25 -10.59 -3.95
N ARG A 91 17.86 -9.54 -3.40
CA ARG A 91 18.85 -9.68 -2.31
C ARG A 91 18.21 -10.07 -0.98
N ILE A 92 17.08 -9.46 -0.59
CA ILE A 92 16.49 -9.66 0.75
C ILE A 92 15.38 -10.71 0.79
N ALA A 93 14.78 -11.01 -0.35
CA ALA A 93 13.68 -11.96 -0.50
C ALA A 93 13.97 -12.97 -1.63
N PRO A 94 14.96 -13.87 -1.46
CA PRO A 94 15.49 -14.70 -2.55
C PRO A 94 14.48 -15.72 -3.11
N LYS A 95 13.35 -15.96 -2.44
CA LYS A 95 12.29 -16.85 -2.94
C LYS A 95 11.26 -16.10 -3.81
N VAL A 96 11.37 -14.77 -3.92
CA VAL A 96 10.44 -13.91 -4.65
C VAL A 96 10.89 -13.79 -6.10
N GLU A 97 9.94 -13.95 -7.02
CA GLU A 97 10.13 -13.52 -8.40
C GLU A 97 10.05 -12.00 -8.47
N ALA A 98 11.16 -11.33 -8.77
CA ALA A 98 11.22 -9.87 -8.88
C ALA A 98 11.26 -9.47 -10.36
N ILE A 99 10.27 -8.66 -10.80
CA ILE A 99 10.04 -8.31 -12.19
C ILE A 99 10.17 -6.80 -12.38
N LEU A 100 11.08 -6.40 -13.25
CA LEU A 100 11.18 -5.03 -13.73
C LEU A 100 10.09 -4.77 -14.78
N GLY A 101 9.11 -3.93 -14.46
CA GLY A 101 8.02 -3.66 -15.39
C GLY A 101 6.86 -2.87 -14.80
N ASP A 102 5.86 -2.62 -15.62
CA ASP A 102 4.63 -1.95 -15.21
C ASP A 102 3.78 -2.87 -14.32
N ALA A 103 3.55 -2.44 -13.08
CA ALA A 103 2.76 -3.19 -12.12
C ALA A 103 1.26 -3.24 -12.45
N THR A 104 0.79 -2.44 -13.42
CA THR A 104 -0.59 -2.47 -13.92
C THR A 104 -0.79 -3.49 -15.04
N ASP A 105 0.27 -4.08 -15.58
CA ASP A 105 0.19 -5.11 -16.62
C ASP A 105 -0.17 -6.48 -16.04
N PHE A 106 -1.47 -6.75 -15.99
CA PHE A 106 -2.03 -8.04 -15.58
C PHE A 106 -2.20 -9.03 -16.75
N SER A 107 -1.73 -8.74 -17.97
CA SER A 107 -1.85 -9.63 -19.13
C SER A 107 -1.12 -10.97 -18.94
N ARG A 108 -0.10 -10.98 -18.08
CA ARG A 108 0.68 -12.17 -17.71
C ARG A 108 -0.07 -13.18 -16.84
N TYR A 109 -1.18 -12.79 -16.22
CA TYR A 109 -1.94 -13.62 -15.31
C TYR A 109 -3.24 -14.10 -15.95
N GLN A 110 -3.51 -15.39 -15.79
CA GLN A 110 -4.78 -15.99 -16.21
C GLN A 110 -5.92 -15.58 -15.27
N ASP A 111 -7.15 -15.79 -15.70
CA ASP A 111 -8.34 -15.56 -14.89
C ASP A 111 -8.32 -16.49 -13.65
N GLY A 112 -8.49 -15.91 -12.47
CA GLY A 112 -8.51 -16.66 -11.22
C GLY A 112 -7.17 -17.26 -10.76
N GLU A 113 -6.05 -16.80 -11.30
CA GLU A 113 -4.73 -17.33 -10.97
C GLU A 113 -4.21 -16.86 -9.61
N LEU A 114 -4.54 -15.63 -9.22
CA LEU A 114 -3.96 -14.99 -8.04
C LEU A 114 -4.81 -15.20 -6.79
N SER A 115 -4.16 -15.49 -5.68
CA SER A 115 -4.80 -15.56 -4.35
C SER A 115 -4.82 -14.23 -3.64
N VAL A 116 -3.78 -13.41 -3.84
CA VAL A 116 -3.61 -12.12 -3.18
C VAL A 116 -2.95 -11.13 -4.15
N VAL A 117 -3.50 -9.93 -4.21
CA VAL A 117 -2.86 -8.77 -4.83
C VAL A 117 -2.69 -7.69 -3.76
N VAL A 118 -1.51 -7.09 -3.70
CA VAL A 118 -1.15 -6.04 -2.74
C VAL A 118 -0.70 -4.80 -3.50
N ALA A 119 -1.17 -3.62 -3.07
CA ALA A 119 -0.69 -2.34 -3.59
C ALA A 119 -0.54 -1.35 -2.42
N LEU A 120 0.69 -1.06 -2.00
CA LEU A 120 0.97 -0.14 -0.90
C LEU A 120 1.51 1.17 -1.45
N HIS A 121 0.71 2.23 -1.35
CA HIS A 121 1.07 3.56 -1.87
C HIS A 121 1.45 3.51 -3.36
N LEU A 122 0.59 2.88 -4.16
CA LEU A 122 0.74 2.77 -5.60
C LEU A 122 -0.51 3.25 -6.35
N VAL A 123 -1.71 2.87 -5.87
CA VAL A 123 -2.95 3.10 -6.63
C VAL A 123 -3.23 4.59 -6.90
N GLU A 124 -2.71 5.47 -6.06
CA GLU A 124 -2.78 6.93 -6.22
C GLU A 124 -1.93 7.46 -7.39
N HIS A 125 -0.99 6.68 -7.88
CA HIS A 125 -0.10 7.01 -8.98
C HIS A 125 -0.57 6.43 -10.32
N ILE A 126 -1.54 5.51 -10.31
CA ILE A 126 -2.02 4.81 -11.50
C ILE A 126 -2.95 5.72 -12.33
N PRO A 127 -2.72 5.89 -13.64
CA PRO A 127 -3.55 6.77 -14.50
C PRO A 127 -5.01 6.31 -14.62
N ASP A 128 -5.26 5.00 -14.73
CA ASP A 128 -6.60 4.40 -14.78
C ASP A 128 -6.76 3.33 -13.67
N PRO A 129 -7.00 3.76 -12.43
CA PRO A 129 -7.17 2.82 -11.31
C PRO A 129 -8.42 1.96 -11.46
N GLN A 130 -9.46 2.42 -12.16
CA GLN A 130 -10.67 1.63 -12.36
C GLN A 130 -10.40 0.45 -13.30
N GLN A 131 -9.66 0.66 -14.40
CA GLN A 131 -9.26 -0.44 -15.28
C GLN A 131 -8.36 -1.41 -14.52
N THR A 132 -7.37 -0.91 -13.79
CA THR A 132 -6.48 -1.76 -12.98
C THR A 132 -7.26 -2.61 -11.96
N ILE A 133 -8.28 -2.04 -11.29
CA ILE A 133 -9.13 -2.81 -10.37
C ILE A 133 -9.90 -3.92 -11.11
N ARG A 134 -10.40 -3.66 -12.32
CA ARG A 134 -11.04 -4.71 -13.15
C ARG A 134 -10.06 -5.83 -13.49
N ASP A 135 -8.84 -5.51 -13.88
CA ASP A 135 -7.80 -6.47 -14.23
C ASP A 135 -7.35 -7.30 -13.01
N ILE A 136 -7.22 -6.66 -11.85
CA ILE A 136 -7.00 -7.34 -10.57
C ILE A 136 -8.16 -8.31 -10.27
N THR A 137 -9.40 -7.84 -10.44
CA THR A 137 -10.60 -8.66 -10.18
C THR A 137 -10.63 -9.89 -11.08
N ARG A 138 -10.30 -9.75 -12.37
CA ARG A 138 -10.17 -10.86 -13.32
C ARG A 138 -9.13 -11.87 -12.84
N ALA A 139 -7.93 -11.41 -12.51
CA ALA A 139 -6.81 -12.25 -12.13
C ALA A 139 -6.98 -12.92 -10.75
N LEU A 140 -7.75 -12.33 -9.84
CA LEU A 140 -8.04 -12.92 -8.54
C LEU A 140 -8.93 -14.15 -8.69
N ARG A 141 -8.61 -15.24 -7.96
CA ARG A 141 -9.50 -16.39 -7.81
C ARG A 141 -10.73 -16.04 -6.96
N PRO A 142 -11.82 -16.82 -7.01
CA PRO A 142 -12.89 -16.73 -6.01
C PRO A 142 -12.32 -16.77 -4.59
N GLY A 143 -12.84 -15.94 -3.69
CA GLY A 143 -12.31 -15.73 -2.34
C GLY A 143 -10.98 -14.96 -2.28
N GLY A 144 -10.38 -14.57 -3.41
CA GLY A 144 -9.09 -13.87 -3.50
C GLY A 144 -9.11 -12.48 -2.87
N LEU A 145 -7.97 -12.05 -2.35
CA LEU A 145 -7.78 -10.81 -1.60
C LEU A 145 -7.11 -9.73 -2.44
N PHE A 146 -7.70 -8.54 -2.49
CA PHE A 146 -7.01 -7.31 -2.87
C PHE A 146 -6.81 -6.45 -1.61
N PHE A 147 -5.55 -6.22 -1.24
CA PHE A 147 -5.13 -5.41 -0.09
C PHE A 147 -4.39 -4.18 -0.57
N PHE A 148 -4.89 -2.98 -0.26
CA PHE A 148 -4.19 -1.77 -0.65
C PHE A 148 -4.27 -0.68 0.41
N ALA A 149 -3.22 0.14 0.46
CA ALA A 149 -3.12 1.34 1.26
C ALA A 149 -2.84 2.53 0.34
N THR A 150 -3.53 3.65 0.56
CA THR A 150 -3.40 4.87 -0.23
C THR A 150 -3.70 6.09 0.64
N PRO A 151 -3.20 7.30 0.32
CA PRO A 151 -3.51 8.50 1.07
C PRO A 151 -5.02 8.77 1.20
N HIS A 152 -5.41 9.30 2.36
CA HIS A 152 -6.78 9.73 2.62
C HIS A 152 -6.89 11.26 2.53
N PRO A 153 -7.36 11.84 1.41
CA PRO A 153 -7.29 13.28 1.17
C PRO A 153 -8.14 14.14 2.13
N GLU A 154 -9.05 13.54 2.87
CA GLU A 154 -10.00 14.25 3.76
C GLU A 154 -9.91 13.75 5.21
N TYR A 155 -8.72 13.30 5.68
CA TYR A 155 -8.60 12.96 7.09
C TYR A 155 -8.73 14.19 8.01
N ALA A 156 -9.21 13.99 9.23
CA ALA A 156 -9.71 15.05 10.10
C ALA A 156 -8.76 16.22 10.36
N LEU A 157 -7.44 15.95 10.48
CA LEU A 157 -6.46 16.99 10.79
C LEU A 157 -5.76 17.58 9.57
N ARG A 158 -6.04 17.09 8.35
CA ARG A 158 -5.39 17.62 7.14
C ARG A 158 -5.61 19.12 6.95
N ARG A 159 -6.77 19.62 7.33
CA ARG A 159 -7.10 21.07 7.27
C ARG A 159 -6.15 21.98 8.05
N PHE A 160 -5.36 21.42 8.96
CA PHE A 160 -4.34 22.16 9.73
C PHE A 160 -2.95 22.04 9.13
N LYS A 161 -2.80 21.32 8.02
CA LYS A 161 -1.54 21.21 7.27
C LYS A 161 -1.38 22.41 6.34
N ASP A 162 -0.17 22.91 6.26
CA ASP A 162 0.26 23.82 5.21
C ASP A 162 0.89 23.04 4.04
N ARG A 163 1.23 23.76 2.97
CA ARG A 163 1.83 23.14 1.78
C ARG A 163 3.18 22.48 2.04
N GLU A 164 3.88 22.90 3.09
CA GLU A 164 5.22 22.37 3.40
C GLU A 164 5.15 21.12 4.27
N THR A 165 4.08 20.96 5.03
CA THR A 165 3.88 19.84 5.96
C THR A 165 2.88 18.78 5.46
N ASP A 166 2.10 19.07 4.41
CA ASP A 166 1.15 18.11 3.81
C ASP A 166 1.87 17.07 2.94
N ALA A 167 2.14 15.89 3.48
CA ALA A 167 2.80 14.80 2.77
C ALA A 167 2.02 14.36 1.51
N ILE A 168 0.69 14.44 1.52
CA ILE A 168 -0.15 14.08 0.37
C ILE A 168 -0.01 15.10 -0.76
N GLY A 169 -0.05 16.39 -0.42
CA GLY A 169 -0.01 17.47 -1.40
C GLY A 169 1.38 17.78 -1.95
N LYS A 170 2.44 17.33 -1.28
CA LYS A 170 3.81 17.49 -1.74
C LYS A 170 4.21 16.61 -2.89
N ASP A 171 3.66 15.42 -2.94
CA ASP A 171 3.97 14.47 -4.00
C ASP A 171 3.15 14.78 -5.26
N LYS A 172 3.84 15.33 -6.26
CA LYS A 172 3.22 15.68 -7.54
C LYS A 172 2.82 14.46 -8.38
N THR A 173 3.27 13.28 -7.99
CA THR A 173 2.93 12.03 -8.66
C THR A 173 1.61 11.45 -8.16
N HIS A 174 1.03 12.01 -7.09
CA HIS A 174 -0.29 11.68 -6.59
C HIS A 174 -1.39 12.24 -7.50
N ILE A 175 -1.77 11.50 -8.53
CA ILE A 175 -2.78 11.90 -9.52
C ILE A 175 -4.19 11.41 -9.19
N ASN A 176 -4.32 10.42 -8.31
CA ASN A 176 -5.58 9.75 -7.95
C ASN A 176 -5.75 9.56 -6.43
N CYS A 177 -5.60 10.64 -5.64
CA CYS A 177 -5.95 10.61 -4.22
C CYS A 177 -7.46 10.78 -4.05
N HIS A 178 -8.16 9.71 -3.71
CA HIS A 178 -9.60 9.70 -3.52
C HIS A 178 -10.02 9.32 -2.09
N VAL A 179 -11.19 9.81 -1.70
CA VAL A 179 -11.80 9.43 -0.42
C VAL A 179 -12.21 7.95 -0.42
N PRO A 180 -12.33 7.32 0.77
CA PRO A 180 -12.62 5.88 0.88
C PRO A 180 -13.89 5.42 0.14
N SER A 181 -14.92 6.29 0.09
CA SER A 181 -16.15 5.99 -0.61
C SER A 181 -15.98 5.81 -2.12
N VAL A 182 -15.07 6.56 -2.74
CA VAL A 182 -14.77 6.43 -4.18
C VAL A 182 -14.08 5.10 -4.46
N TRP A 183 -13.06 4.74 -3.68
CA TRP A 183 -12.40 3.45 -3.81
C TRP A 183 -13.37 2.29 -3.59
N LYS A 184 -14.27 2.42 -2.61
CA LYS A 184 -15.33 1.42 -2.37
C LYS A 184 -16.22 1.25 -3.60
N VAL A 185 -16.73 2.34 -4.17
CA VAL A 185 -17.58 2.29 -5.38
C VAL A 185 -16.86 1.63 -6.55
N TRP A 186 -15.58 1.93 -6.77
CA TRP A 186 -14.82 1.33 -7.86
C TRP A 186 -14.57 -0.15 -7.66
N CYS A 187 -14.22 -0.57 -6.44
CA CYS A 187 -14.05 -1.99 -6.12
C CYS A 187 -15.36 -2.77 -6.27
N GLU A 188 -16.46 -2.24 -5.72
CA GLU A 188 -17.78 -2.90 -5.81
C GLU A 188 -18.30 -2.91 -7.26
N GLY A 189 -18.07 -1.83 -8.02
CA GLY A 189 -18.41 -1.78 -9.44
C GLY A 189 -17.62 -2.75 -10.32
N ALA A 190 -16.44 -3.18 -9.87
CA ALA A 190 -15.65 -4.22 -10.52
C ALA A 190 -16.00 -5.66 -10.04
N GLY A 191 -16.98 -5.81 -9.14
CA GLY A 191 -17.39 -7.11 -8.62
C GLY A 191 -16.63 -7.59 -7.39
N LEU A 192 -15.88 -6.70 -6.72
CA LEU A 192 -15.23 -7.00 -5.46
C LEU A 192 -16.12 -6.61 -4.28
N HIS A 193 -15.90 -7.21 -3.12
CA HIS A 193 -16.59 -6.88 -1.87
C HIS A 193 -15.62 -6.25 -0.87
N VAL A 194 -15.93 -5.04 -0.39
CA VAL A 194 -15.10 -4.35 0.61
C VAL A 194 -15.39 -4.92 1.99
N LEU A 195 -14.47 -5.72 2.52
CA LEU A 195 -14.57 -6.33 3.84
C LEU A 195 -14.33 -5.30 4.95
N LYS A 196 -13.34 -4.42 4.73
CA LYS A 196 -12.95 -3.43 5.73
C LYS A 196 -12.22 -2.25 5.11
N GLN A 197 -12.52 -1.05 5.63
CA GLN A 197 -11.76 0.16 5.39
C GLN A 197 -11.49 0.81 6.76
N PHE A 198 -10.24 1.23 7.00
CA PHE A 198 -9.85 1.86 8.27
C PHE A 198 -8.61 2.74 8.06
N GLY A 199 -8.35 3.61 9.04
CA GLY A 199 -7.22 4.54 9.01
C GLY A 199 -5.94 3.93 9.61
N ASP A 200 -4.79 4.47 9.21
CA ASP A 200 -3.48 4.09 9.76
C ASP A 200 -3.02 4.98 10.91
N GLY A 201 -3.78 6.01 11.26
CA GLY A 201 -3.51 6.94 12.35
C GLY A 201 -2.97 8.30 11.90
N LEU A 202 -2.86 9.21 12.87
CA LEU A 202 -2.44 10.61 12.66
C LEU A 202 -0.94 10.79 12.93
N TRP A 203 -0.12 10.10 12.16
CA TRP A 203 1.34 10.08 12.33
C TRP A 203 2.08 11.18 11.57
N ASP A 204 1.43 11.83 10.60
CA ASP A 204 2.03 12.90 9.76
C ASP A 204 2.02 14.26 10.47
N VAL A 205 2.71 14.35 11.60
CA VAL A 205 2.91 15.60 12.36
C VAL A 205 3.98 16.48 11.71
N PRO A 206 3.96 17.82 11.91
CA PRO A 206 3.10 18.60 12.80
C PRO A 206 1.77 19.01 12.20
N TYR A 207 0.75 19.12 13.06
CA TYR A 207 -0.56 19.75 12.74
C TYR A 207 -0.70 21.12 13.39
N PHE A 208 -0.02 21.35 14.51
CA PHE A 208 -0.13 22.57 15.31
C PHE A 208 1.25 23.20 15.49
N PRO A 209 1.50 24.41 14.90
CA PRO A 209 2.84 25.00 14.90
C PRO A 209 3.41 25.30 16.29
N LEU A 210 2.54 25.64 17.26
CA LEU A 210 2.95 25.99 18.62
C LEU A 210 3.18 24.78 19.55
N VAL A 211 2.88 23.56 19.09
CA VAL A 211 3.03 22.33 19.88
C VAL A 211 4.26 21.56 19.38
N PRO A 212 5.21 21.21 20.24
CA PRO A 212 6.39 20.45 19.83
C PRO A 212 6.01 19.17 19.08
N THR A 213 6.64 18.91 17.92
CA THR A 213 6.33 17.77 17.04
C THR A 213 6.37 16.41 17.77
N LYS A 214 7.36 16.24 18.67
CA LYS A 214 7.47 15.00 19.49
C LYS A 214 6.25 14.80 20.39
N LEU A 215 5.70 15.88 20.95
CA LEU A 215 4.50 15.80 21.79
C LEU A 215 3.26 15.50 20.95
N GLN A 216 3.12 16.12 19.78
CA GLN A 216 2.03 15.79 18.85
C GLN A 216 2.11 14.32 18.45
N PHE A 217 3.29 13.82 18.08
CA PHE A 217 3.47 12.41 17.72
C PHE A 217 3.08 11.48 18.88
N ALA A 218 3.51 11.80 20.10
CA ALA A 218 3.15 11.01 21.28
C ALA A 218 1.63 10.98 21.55
N LEU A 219 0.94 12.12 21.35
CA LEU A 219 -0.50 12.22 21.62
C LEU A 219 -1.38 11.71 20.48
N LEU A 220 -0.98 11.92 19.23
CA LEU A 220 -1.79 11.60 18.05
C LEU A 220 -1.39 10.29 17.39
N GLY A 221 -0.13 9.88 17.54
CA GLY A 221 0.41 8.65 16.94
C GLY A 221 0.17 7.39 17.76
N TRP A 222 -0.11 7.51 19.09
CA TRP A 222 -0.26 6.32 19.94
C TRP A 222 -1.40 5.37 19.54
N PRO A 223 -2.57 5.83 19.02
CA PRO A 223 -3.60 4.90 18.57
C PRO A 223 -3.12 4.05 17.39
N ALA A 224 -2.40 4.67 16.45
CA ALA A 224 -1.76 3.96 15.34
C ALA A 224 -0.74 2.93 15.84
N PHE A 225 0.11 3.32 16.77
CA PHE A 225 1.08 2.41 17.37
C PHE A 225 0.39 1.22 18.05
N LEU A 226 -0.66 1.47 18.85
CA LEU A 226 -1.42 0.40 19.50
C LEU A 226 -2.09 -0.53 18.48
N GLN A 227 -2.69 0.03 17.42
CA GLN A 227 -3.28 -0.74 16.31
C GLN A 227 -2.26 -1.68 15.68
N VAL A 228 -1.07 -1.19 15.39
CA VAL A 228 0.03 -1.95 14.78
C VAL A 228 0.52 -3.04 15.73
N MET A 229 0.75 -2.73 17.00
CA MET A 229 1.23 -3.67 18.02
C MET A 229 0.24 -4.79 18.31
N THR A 230 -1.04 -4.46 18.40
CA THR A 230 -2.11 -5.43 18.65
C THR A 230 -2.62 -6.15 17.39
N ARG A 231 -2.13 -5.73 16.21
CA ARG A 231 -2.56 -6.24 14.89
C ARG A 231 -4.08 -6.16 14.70
N THR A 232 -4.69 -5.13 15.24
CA THR A 232 -6.12 -4.83 15.12
C THR A 232 -6.38 -3.79 14.03
N THR A 233 -7.64 -3.43 13.80
CA THR A 233 -8.05 -2.52 12.73
C THR A 233 -9.14 -1.60 13.27
N PHE A 234 -8.86 -0.89 14.37
CA PHE A 234 -9.86 -0.09 15.09
C PHE A 234 -9.81 1.40 14.76
N THR A 235 -8.71 1.89 14.16
CA THR A 235 -8.59 3.33 13.84
C THR A 235 -9.64 3.73 12.79
N PRO A 236 -10.53 4.67 13.11
CA PRO A 236 -11.50 5.16 12.13
C PRO A 236 -10.83 5.80 10.92
N LEU A 237 -11.46 5.72 9.75
CA LEU A 237 -10.97 6.36 8.51
C LEU A 237 -10.61 7.83 8.71
N ALA A 238 -11.48 8.59 9.37
CA ALA A 238 -11.26 10.02 9.62
C ALA A 238 -9.96 10.32 10.41
N LEU A 239 -9.42 9.35 11.13
CA LEU A 239 -8.19 9.46 11.91
C LEU A 239 -7.00 8.76 11.22
N GLY A 240 -7.06 8.52 9.92
CA GLY A 240 -5.98 7.92 9.13
C GLY A 240 -5.42 8.89 8.11
N VAL A 241 -4.13 9.17 8.15
CA VAL A 241 -3.41 9.87 7.07
C VAL A 241 -3.52 9.07 5.79
N ASN A 242 -3.43 7.74 5.94
CA ASN A 242 -3.77 6.81 4.86
C ASN A 242 -5.00 5.98 5.23
N GLN A 243 -5.69 5.52 4.20
CA GLN A 243 -6.75 4.53 4.27
C GLN A 243 -6.21 3.16 3.87
N ILE A 244 -6.55 2.15 4.65
CA ILE A 244 -6.22 0.75 4.37
C ILE A 244 -7.51 0.04 3.96
N ASN A 245 -7.45 -0.66 2.84
CA ASN A 245 -8.60 -1.29 2.21
C ASN A 245 -8.35 -2.80 2.11
N ILE A 246 -9.26 -3.57 2.67
CA ILE A 246 -9.29 -5.03 2.62
C ILE A 246 -10.49 -5.44 1.78
N VAL A 247 -10.23 -5.96 0.61
CA VAL A 247 -11.24 -6.19 -0.42
C VAL A 247 -11.14 -7.64 -0.90
N ARG A 248 -12.27 -8.29 -1.17
CA ARG A 248 -12.32 -9.70 -1.55
C ARG A 248 -13.13 -9.90 -2.82
N LYS A 249 -12.67 -10.79 -3.70
CA LYS A 249 -13.51 -11.32 -4.77
C LYS A 249 -14.48 -12.33 -4.16
N PRO A 250 -15.81 -12.21 -4.40
CA PRO A 250 -16.79 -13.23 -3.97
C PRO A 250 -16.44 -14.62 -4.49
N ASP A 251 -16.96 -15.65 -3.81
CA ASP A 251 -16.83 -17.07 -4.22
C ASP A 251 -17.64 -17.37 -5.47
#